data_17c32553aaf93896ac2bc0efabe2e5ad
#
_entry.id   17c32553aaf93896ac2bc0efabe2e5ad
#
_cell.length_a   1.000
_cell.length_b   1.000
_cell.length_c   1.000
_cell.angle_alpha   90.00
_cell.angle_beta   90.00
_cell.angle_gamma   90.00
#
_symmetry.space_group_name_H-M   'P 1'
#
loop_
_entity.id
_entity.type
_entity.pdbx_description
1 polymer ?
#
loop_
_entity_poly.entity_id
_entity_poly.type
_entity_poly.pdbx_seq_one_letter_code
_entity_poly.pdbx_strand_id
1 'polypeptide(L)'
;MTERRPPALHIGALTAPLPIIQGGMGVGVSLSGLAAAVANEGGIGVIATAGIGMIEPDLFKNFLAANTRALRKEIRRARELSTGIIGVNIMVALSNFGELVKTALDEEIDIIFSGAGLPLDLPRYRRGGDRTKMVPIVSSGRAARIVAKRWMERYDYPPDAVVVEGPRAGGHLGFKPEHLGDPAYALERLLAEVLAEIEPFAAKAGRAIPVVAGGGIYTGADMHRILQLGAAGVQMATRFVTTQECDASASFKDTYIRATPEDLLIIKSPVGMPGRAIRNRFLDDVAAGKQMPFTCPYHCIVTCDYMNSPYCIALALINAQRGRMQHGFAFAGENAHRATEILSVKDLVATLLDEYRAAAA
;
A
#
# COMPACT_ATOMS: atom_id res chain seq x y z
N MET A 1 -30.53 -20.91 -1.83
CA MET A 1 -29.35 -20.55 -1.01
C MET A 1 -28.86 -19.22 -1.55
N THR A 2 -29.05 -18.12 -0.81
CA THR A 2 -28.49 -16.80 -1.20
C THR A 2 -26.97 -16.92 -1.22
N GLU A 3 -26.35 -16.66 -2.38
CA GLU A 3 -24.89 -16.62 -2.50
C GLU A 3 -24.34 -15.66 -1.44
N ARG A 4 -23.58 -16.19 -0.50
CA ARG A 4 -22.93 -15.40 0.57
C ARG A 4 -21.74 -14.66 -0.05
N ARG A 5 -22.01 -13.52 -0.68
CA ARG A 5 -20.99 -12.61 -1.19
C ARG A 5 -20.53 -11.65 -0.10
N PRO A 6 -19.26 -11.23 -0.10
CA PRO A 6 -18.84 -10.15 0.78
C PRO A 6 -19.63 -8.87 0.45
N PRO A 7 -19.88 -7.99 1.45
CA PRO A 7 -20.56 -6.73 1.22
C PRO A 7 -19.73 -5.81 0.33
N ALA A 8 -20.39 -4.93 -0.45
CA ALA A 8 -19.70 -3.90 -1.20
C ALA A 8 -19.01 -2.89 -0.26
N LEU A 9 -17.87 -2.35 -0.68
CA LEU A 9 -17.15 -1.30 0.04
C LEU A 9 -17.61 0.07 -0.45
N HIS A 10 -18.12 0.89 0.48
CA HIS A 10 -18.52 2.27 0.20
C HIS A 10 -17.50 3.26 0.76
N ILE A 11 -16.96 4.15 -0.06
CA ILE A 11 -16.06 5.24 0.34
C ILE A 11 -16.63 6.55 -0.21
N GLY A 12 -17.38 7.28 0.62
CA GLY A 12 -18.18 8.42 0.17
C GLY A 12 -19.19 7.99 -0.90
N ALA A 13 -19.12 8.59 -2.09
CA ALA A 13 -19.99 8.24 -3.23
C ALA A 13 -19.47 7.06 -4.07
N LEU A 14 -18.28 6.54 -3.77
CA LEU A 14 -17.71 5.40 -4.51
C LEU A 14 -18.24 4.09 -3.91
N THR A 15 -18.55 3.15 -4.80
CA THR A 15 -18.99 1.79 -4.42
C THR A 15 -18.15 0.76 -5.18
N ALA A 16 -17.26 0.07 -4.46
CA ALA A 16 -16.55 -1.08 -4.99
C ALA A 16 -17.39 -2.34 -4.74
N PRO A 17 -17.75 -3.12 -5.76
CA PRO A 17 -18.52 -4.36 -5.63
C PRO A 17 -17.88 -5.38 -4.69
N LEU A 18 -16.54 -5.38 -4.62
CA LEU A 18 -15.76 -6.23 -3.72
C LEU A 18 -15.04 -5.36 -2.69
N PRO A 19 -15.05 -5.75 -1.40
CA PRO A 19 -14.39 -5.01 -0.32
C PRO A 19 -12.88 -5.28 -0.29
N ILE A 20 -12.24 -5.30 -1.45
CA ILE A 20 -10.82 -5.58 -1.63
C ILE A 20 -10.13 -4.35 -2.20
N ILE A 21 -9.11 -3.85 -1.49
CA ILE A 21 -8.18 -2.85 -1.98
C ILE A 21 -6.85 -3.55 -2.25
N GLN A 22 -6.35 -3.47 -3.47
CA GLN A 22 -4.97 -3.86 -3.74
C GLN A 22 -4.06 -2.78 -3.19
N GLY A 23 -3.27 -3.09 -2.17
CA GLY A 23 -2.36 -2.16 -1.52
C GLY A 23 -1.26 -1.67 -2.48
N GLY A 24 -0.99 -0.37 -2.47
CA GLY A 24 0.04 0.22 -3.34
C GLY A 24 1.44 -0.27 -3.00
N MET A 25 2.16 -0.78 -4.00
CA MET A 25 3.52 -1.29 -3.87
C MET A 25 4.46 -0.48 -4.76
N GLY A 26 5.36 0.28 -4.10
CA GLY A 26 6.26 1.25 -4.74
C GLY A 26 7.22 0.65 -5.75
N VAL A 27 8.03 1.50 -6.32
CA VAL A 27 9.10 1.25 -7.30
C VAL A 27 8.64 0.43 -8.52
N GLY A 28 7.40 0.67 -8.97
CA GLY A 28 6.87 0.02 -10.17
C GLY A 28 6.39 -1.42 -9.97
N VAL A 29 6.11 -1.86 -8.75
CA VAL A 29 5.49 -3.17 -8.49
C VAL A 29 3.99 -3.12 -8.78
N SER A 30 3.30 -2.03 -8.38
CA SER A 30 1.91 -1.77 -8.78
C SER A 30 1.79 -0.47 -9.58
N LEU A 31 1.60 -0.60 -10.87
CA LEU A 31 1.34 0.46 -11.82
C LEU A 31 -0.07 0.30 -12.42
N SER A 32 -0.27 0.84 -13.61
CA SER A 32 -1.57 0.80 -14.31
C SER A 32 -2.05 -0.60 -14.65
N GLY A 33 -1.14 -1.53 -14.95
CA GLY A 33 -1.49 -2.91 -15.32
C GLY A 33 -2.21 -3.62 -14.19
N LEU A 34 -1.56 -3.73 -13.03
CA LEU A 34 -2.15 -4.37 -11.85
C LEU A 34 -3.38 -3.62 -11.34
N ALA A 35 -3.29 -2.28 -11.24
CA ALA A 35 -4.40 -1.49 -10.72
C ALA A 35 -5.68 -1.64 -11.55
N ALA A 36 -5.56 -1.58 -12.88
CA ALA A 36 -6.70 -1.77 -13.79
C ALA A 36 -7.28 -3.18 -13.71
N ALA A 37 -6.43 -4.21 -13.62
CA ALA A 37 -6.88 -5.59 -13.50
C ALA A 37 -7.73 -5.81 -12.23
N VAL A 38 -7.29 -5.29 -11.09
CA VAL A 38 -8.05 -5.37 -9.83
C VAL A 38 -9.37 -4.58 -9.90
N ALA A 39 -9.35 -3.41 -10.51
CA ALA A 39 -10.53 -2.58 -10.69
C ALA A 39 -11.57 -3.25 -11.62
N ASN A 40 -11.13 -3.97 -12.65
CA ASN A 40 -12.00 -4.74 -13.56
C ASN A 40 -12.69 -5.92 -12.85
N GLU A 41 -12.07 -6.49 -11.82
CA GLU A 41 -12.69 -7.54 -10.99
C GLU A 41 -13.59 -6.97 -9.88
N GLY A 42 -13.79 -5.65 -9.83
CA GLY A 42 -14.69 -4.99 -8.88
C GLY A 42 -14.06 -4.61 -7.54
N GLY A 43 -12.76 -4.78 -7.37
CA GLY A 43 -11.99 -4.24 -6.26
C GLY A 43 -11.55 -2.79 -6.51
N ILE A 44 -10.68 -2.27 -5.64
CA ILE A 44 -10.02 -0.97 -5.82
C ILE A 44 -8.56 -1.23 -6.18
N GLY A 45 -8.17 -0.87 -7.41
CA GLY A 45 -6.79 -0.95 -7.87
C GLY A 45 -5.98 0.28 -7.47
N VAL A 46 -4.72 0.11 -7.09
CA VAL A 46 -3.91 1.22 -6.56
C VAL A 46 -2.54 1.31 -7.23
N ILE A 47 -2.27 2.45 -7.85
CA ILE A 47 -0.97 2.81 -8.40
C ILE A 47 -0.11 3.38 -7.26
N ALA A 48 1.10 2.86 -7.07
CA ALA A 48 2.03 3.37 -6.07
C ALA A 48 2.98 4.40 -6.66
N THR A 49 3.10 5.56 -6.00
CA THR A 49 3.88 6.68 -6.52
C THR A 49 5.34 6.68 -6.08
N ALA A 50 5.71 5.92 -5.04
CA ALA A 50 7.10 5.86 -4.59
C ALA A 50 8.01 5.30 -5.69
N GLY A 51 8.94 6.15 -6.17
CA GLY A 51 9.86 5.79 -7.25
C GLY A 51 9.21 5.64 -8.63
N ILE A 52 8.00 6.13 -8.85
CA ILE A 52 7.27 5.97 -10.12
C ILE A 52 8.04 6.52 -11.33
N GLY A 53 8.82 7.59 -11.13
CA GLY A 53 9.67 8.18 -12.19
C GLY A 53 10.74 7.24 -12.73
N MET A 54 10.98 6.06 -12.11
CA MET A 54 11.96 5.07 -12.59
C MET A 54 11.66 4.52 -14.00
N ILE A 55 10.44 4.67 -14.47
CA ILE A 55 10.04 4.30 -15.84
C ILE A 55 10.43 5.36 -16.88
N GLU A 56 10.81 6.56 -16.43
CA GLU A 56 11.20 7.67 -17.28
C GLU A 56 12.73 7.72 -17.47
N PRO A 57 13.24 7.98 -18.69
CA PRO A 57 14.66 7.90 -18.98
C PRO A 57 15.49 9.02 -18.35
N ASP A 58 14.85 10.12 -17.99
CA ASP A 58 15.48 11.33 -17.47
C ASP A 58 15.34 11.52 -15.95
N LEU A 59 14.92 10.47 -15.21
CA LEU A 59 14.71 10.52 -13.76
C LEU A 59 15.88 11.17 -13.00
N PHE A 60 17.10 10.81 -13.33
CA PHE A 60 18.30 11.30 -12.62
C PHE A 60 18.64 12.77 -12.91
N LYS A 61 18.10 13.33 -14.00
CA LYS A 61 18.29 14.74 -14.37
C LYS A 61 17.12 15.63 -13.97
N ASN A 62 15.91 15.07 -14.05
CA ASN A 62 14.64 15.80 -13.91
C ASN A 62 13.69 15.10 -12.92
N PHE A 63 14.18 14.78 -11.71
CA PHE A 63 13.46 13.96 -10.73
C PHE A 63 11.99 14.33 -10.55
N LEU A 64 11.69 15.61 -10.31
CA LEU A 64 10.33 16.06 -10.06
C LEU A 64 9.45 15.90 -11.32
N ALA A 65 9.92 16.40 -12.46
CA ALA A 65 9.18 16.32 -13.72
C ALA A 65 8.98 14.86 -14.18
N ALA A 66 9.99 14.00 -14.00
CA ALA A 66 9.90 12.59 -14.34
C ALA A 66 8.82 11.87 -13.51
N ASN A 67 8.79 12.10 -12.18
CA ASN A 67 7.79 11.49 -11.31
C ASN A 67 6.36 11.97 -11.62
N THR A 68 6.14 13.27 -11.82
CA THR A 68 4.81 13.82 -12.13
C THR A 68 4.33 13.37 -13.51
N ARG A 69 5.21 13.32 -14.51
CA ARG A 69 4.92 12.82 -15.85
C ARG A 69 4.56 11.32 -15.83
N ALA A 70 5.35 10.53 -15.12
CA ALA A 70 5.10 9.09 -14.97
C ALA A 70 3.76 8.82 -14.28
N LEU A 71 3.45 9.53 -13.18
CA LEU A 71 2.18 9.37 -12.47
C LEU A 71 1.00 9.70 -13.40
N ARG A 72 1.06 10.83 -14.10
CA ARG A 72 0.03 11.23 -15.06
C ARG A 72 -0.21 10.17 -16.14
N LYS A 73 0.87 9.64 -16.70
CA LYS A 73 0.83 8.59 -17.72
C LYS A 73 0.19 7.30 -17.17
N GLU A 74 0.58 6.87 -15.97
CA GLU A 74 0.04 5.66 -15.38
C GLU A 74 -1.44 5.79 -14.97
N ILE A 75 -1.88 6.96 -14.47
CA ILE A 75 -3.31 7.20 -14.20
C ILE A 75 -4.12 7.14 -15.49
N ARG A 76 -3.69 7.83 -16.53
CA ARG A 76 -4.39 7.83 -17.84
C ARG A 76 -4.47 6.44 -18.42
N ARG A 77 -3.36 5.70 -18.40
CA ARG A 77 -3.33 4.31 -18.88
C ARG A 77 -4.26 3.40 -18.08
N ALA A 78 -4.32 3.54 -16.76
CA ALA A 78 -5.25 2.76 -15.94
C ALA A 78 -6.71 3.05 -16.32
N ARG A 79 -7.04 4.32 -16.64
CA ARG A 79 -8.38 4.72 -17.13
C ARG A 79 -8.71 4.17 -18.51
N GLU A 80 -7.71 4.02 -19.39
CA GLU A 80 -7.88 3.36 -20.69
C GLU A 80 -8.17 1.85 -20.53
N LEU A 81 -7.59 1.22 -19.51
CA LEU A 81 -7.70 -0.22 -19.25
C LEU A 81 -8.90 -0.61 -18.39
N SER A 82 -9.48 0.34 -17.63
CA SER A 82 -10.56 0.07 -16.67
C SER A 82 -11.47 1.28 -16.46
N THR A 83 -12.75 1.01 -16.31
CA THR A 83 -13.75 1.98 -15.82
C THR A 83 -14.02 1.84 -14.32
N GLY A 84 -13.35 0.91 -13.64
CA GLY A 84 -13.48 0.69 -12.20
C GLY A 84 -12.75 1.74 -11.36
N ILE A 85 -12.74 1.55 -10.06
CA ILE A 85 -12.17 2.50 -9.10
C ILE A 85 -10.65 2.36 -9.07
N ILE A 86 -9.95 3.44 -9.39
CA ILE A 86 -8.48 3.52 -9.37
C ILE A 86 -8.04 4.52 -8.29
N GLY A 87 -7.20 4.07 -7.37
CA GLY A 87 -6.53 4.91 -6.40
C GLY A 87 -5.04 5.10 -6.69
N VAL A 88 -4.44 6.04 -5.97
CA VAL A 88 -2.98 6.19 -5.87
C VAL A 88 -2.54 6.09 -4.42
N ASN A 89 -1.39 5.47 -4.18
CA ASN A 89 -0.73 5.49 -2.87
C ASN A 89 0.43 6.50 -2.89
N ILE A 90 0.39 7.49 -1.99
CA ILE A 90 1.39 8.54 -1.89
C ILE A 90 1.95 8.58 -0.47
N MET A 91 3.21 8.21 -0.31
CA MET A 91 3.89 8.22 0.99
C MET A 91 4.17 9.66 1.44
N VAL A 92 3.81 10.00 2.69
CA VAL A 92 4.09 11.32 3.29
C VAL A 92 5.58 11.64 3.31
N ALA A 93 6.42 10.62 3.51
CA ALA A 93 7.87 10.75 3.59
C ALA A 93 8.57 11.10 2.26
N LEU A 94 7.86 11.12 1.13
CA LEU A 94 8.44 11.50 -0.17
C LEU A 94 8.73 13.01 -0.21
N SER A 95 9.93 13.38 -0.67
CA SER A 95 10.32 14.78 -0.82
C SER A 95 9.47 15.57 -1.83
N ASN A 96 8.89 14.88 -2.79
CA ASN A 96 7.97 15.42 -3.81
C ASN A 96 6.48 15.13 -3.51
N PHE A 97 6.13 14.85 -2.25
CA PHE A 97 4.76 14.51 -1.83
C PHE A 97 3.70 15.47 -2.39
N GLY A 98 3.91 16.78 -2.20
CA GLY A 98 2.93 17.79 -2.62
C GLY A 98 2.68 17.80 -4.12
N GLU A 99 3.72 17.63 -4.93
CA GLU A 99 3.60 17.62 -6.38
C GLU A 99 2.90 16.36 -6.90
N LEU A 100 3.13 15.21 -6.24
CA LEU A 100 2.40 13.97 -6.56
C LEU A 100 0.91 14.08 -6.20
N VAL A 101 0.58 14.67 -5.03
CA VAL A 101 -0.83 14.91 -4.66
C VAL A 101 -1.52 15.84 -5.66
N LYS A 102 -0.90 16.96 -6.02
CA LYS A 102 -1.45 17.88 -7.02
C LYS A 102 -1.65 17.20 -8.37
N THR A 103 -0.67 16.41 -8.82
CA THR A 103 -0.75 15.67 -10.08
C THR A 103 -1.91 14.67 -10.07
N ALA A 104 -2.10 13.94 -8.96
CA ALA A 104 -3.20 12.99 -8.81
C ALA A 104 -4.58 13.70 -8.84
N LEU A 105 -4.69 14.86 -8.19
CA LEU A 105 -5.91 15.68 -8.22
C LEU A 105 -6.17 16.27 -9.61
N ASP A 106 -5.13 16.74 -10.31
CA ASP A 106 -5.24 17.25 -11.69
C ASP A 106 -5.73 16.20 -12.68
N GLU A 107 -5.41 14.90 -12.43
CA GLU A 107 -5.87 13.75 -13.23
C GLU A 107 -7.18 13.14 -12.68
N GLU A 108 -7.86 13.82 -11.75
CA GLU A 108 -9.16 13.42 -11.19
C GLU A 108 -9.18 11.97 -10.68
N ILE A 109 -8.10 11.55 -9.98
CA ILE A 109 -8.04 10.20 -9.41
C ILE A 109 -9.19 9.96 -8.43
N ASP A 110 -9.71 8.72 -8.34
CA ASP A 110 -10.84 8.43 -7.45
C ASP A 110 -10.43 8.53 -5.98
N ILE A 111 -9.26 7.98 -5.61
CA ILE A 111 -8.82 7.89 -4.22
C ILE A 111 -7.32 8.17 -4.09
N ILE A 112 -6.95 8.94 -3.06
CA ILE A 112 -5.57 9.06 -2.58
C ILE A 112 -5.46 8.35 -1.24
N PHE A 113 -4.68 7.25 -1.20
CA PHE A 113 -4.24 6.59 0.02
C PHE A 113 -2.91 7.19 0.47
N SER A 114 -2.77 7.58 1.74
CA SER A 114 -1.54 8.20 2.21
C SER A 114 -1.13 7.71 3.58
N GLY A 115 0.12 7.26 3.67
CA GLY A 115 0.76 6.72 4.87
C GLY A 115 2.27 6.94 4.84
N ALA A 116 3.04 6.08 5.50
CA ALA A 116 4.47 6.27 5.74
C ALA A 116 4.77 7.65 6.36
N GLY A 117 4.12 7.91 7.48
CA GLY A 117 3.98 9.17 8.20
C GLY A 117 2.51 9.55 8.31
N LEU A 118 2.17 10.47 9.22
CA LEU A 118 0.80 10.94 9.38
C LEU A 118 0.49 12.01 8.33
N PRO A 119 -0.52 11.82 7.45
CA PRO A 119 -0.88 12.78 6.39
C PRO A 119 -1.71 13.96 6.95
N LEU A 120 -1.17 14.65 7.95
CA LEU A 120 -1.88 15.67 8.74
C LEU A 120 -2.46 16.82 7.90
N ASP A 121 -1.80 17.14 6.80
CA ASP A 121 -2.16 18.28 5.97
C ASP A 121 -2.51 17.88 4.52
N LEU A 122 -2.87 16.61 4.27
CA LEU A 122 -3.29 16.14 2.95
C LEU A 122 -4.49 16.92 2.38
N PRO A 123 -5.55 17.22 3.17
CA PRO A 123 -6.71 17.97 2.64
C PRO A 123 -6.40 19.40 2.17
N ARG A 124 -5.26 19.99 2.56
CA ARG A 124 -4.85 21.33 2.10
C ARG A 124 -4.73 21.46 0.58
N TYR A 125 -4.51 20.32 -0.10
CA TYR A 125 -4.37 20.28 -1.56
C TYR A 125 -5.70 20.24 -2.30
N ARG A 126 -6.81 19.99 -1.59
CA ARG A 126 -8.15 19.99 -2.21
C ARG A 126 -8.52 21.35 -2.76
N ARG A 127 -9.23 21.32 -3.87
CA ARG A 127 -9.86 22.49 -4.49
C ARG A 127 -11.39 22.34 -4.43
N GLY A 128 -12.13 23.43 -4.53
CA GLY A 128 -13.58 23.36 -4.62
C GLY A 128 -14.01 22.50 -5.82
N GLY A 129 -14.89 21.53 -5.57
CA GLY A 129 -15.38 20.62 -6.60
C GLY A 129 -14.59 19.32 -6.76
N ASP A 130 -13.45 19.13 -6.09
CA ASP A 130 -12.68 17.88 -6.14
C ASP A 130 -13.53 16.69 -5.65
N ARG A 131 -13.62 15.64 -6.48
CA ARG A 131 -14.34 14.39 -6.18
C ARG A 131 -13.46 13.33 -5.55
N THR A 132 -12.16 13.48 -5.64
CA THR A 132 -11.14 12.56 -5.10
C THR A 132 -11.35 12.31 -3.61
N LYS A 133 -11.37 11.07 -3.20
CA LYS A 133 -11.44 10.64 -1.81
C LYS A 133 -10.06 10.61 -1.19
N MET A 134 -9.97 11.00 0.08
CA MET A 134 -8.70 11.01 0.82
C MET A 134 -8.77 10.03 1.98
N VAL A 135 -7.84 9.07 1.98
CA VAL A 135 -7.84 7.93 2.91
C VAL A 135 -6.46 7.85 3.58
N PRO A 136 -6.36 8.16 4.88
CA PRO A 136 -5.12 7.97 5.62
C PRO A 136 -4.89 6.49 5.93
N ILE A 137 -3.61 6.07 5.91
CA ILE A 137 -3.16 4.76 6.39
C ILE A 137 -2.48 4.98 7.74
N VAL A 138 -2.93 4.27 8.77
CA VAL A 138 -2.48 4.39 10.16
C VAL A 138 -2.17 3.04 10.77
N SER A 139 -1.40 3.03 11.86
CA SER A 139 -1.03 1.80 12.59
C SER A 139 -1.54 1.77 14.04
N SER A 140 -2.46 2.67 14.42
CA SER A 140 -3.07 2.70 15.75
C SER A 140 -4.32 3.57 15.80
N GLY A 141 -5.20 3.34 16.78
CA GLY A 141 -6.35 4.20 17.07
C GLY A 141 -5.93 5.64 17.37
N ARG A 142 -4.86 5.83 18.15
CA ARG A 142 -4.31 7.18 18.42
C ARG A 142 -3.95 7.93 17.15
N ALA A 143 -3.30 7.26 16.19
CA ALA A 143 -2.93 7.89 14.91
C ALA A 143 -4.18 8.26 14.10
N ALA A 144 -5.18 7.39 14.04
CA ALA A 144 -6.47 7.64 13.39
C ALA A 144 -7.15 8.89 13.97
N ARG A 145 -7.26 8.97 15.31
CA ARG A 145 -7.82 10.13 16.01
C ARG A 145 -7.08 11.43 15.70
N ILE A 146 -5.74 11.42 15.74
CA ILE A 146 -4.93 12.62 15.47
C ILE A 146 -5.19 13.14 14.05
N VAL A 147 -5.20 12.25 13.06
CA VAL A 147 -5.45 12.62 11.66
C VAL A 147 -6.87 13.13 11.47
N ALA A 148 -7.89 12.38 11.93
CA ALA A 148 -9.28 12.77 11.79
C ALA A 148 -9.58 14.11 12.47
N LYS A 149 -9.09 14.31 13.72
CA LYS A 149 -9.22 15.57 14.45
C LYS A 149 -8.60 16.72 13.65
N ARG A 150 -7.34 16.57 13.21
CA ARG A 150 -6.63 17.61 12.45
C ARG A 150 -7.34 17.98 11.16
N TRP A 151 -7.84 17.00 10.41
CA TRP A 151 -8.52 17.24 9.15
C TRP A 151 -9.84 17.97 9.37
N MET A 152 -10.64 17.55 10.34
CA MET A 152 -11.93 18.21 10.64
C MET A 152 -11.75 19.63 11.21
N GLU A 153 -10.80 19.83 12.14
CA GLU A 153 -10.64 21.14 12.78
C GLU A 153 -10.00 22.19 11.85
N ARG A 154 -9.09 21.77 10.98
CA ARG A 154 -8.34 22.72 10.14
C ARG A 154 -8.88 22.88 8.74
N TYR A 155 -9.48 21.83 8.21
CA TYR A 155 -9.88 21.77 6.79
C TYR A 155 -11.36 21.54 6.59
N ASP A 156 -12.12 21.40 7.69
CA ASP A 156 -13.54 21.01 7.66
C ASP A 156 -13.80 19.78 6.77
N TYR A 157 -12.89 18.81 6.88
CA TYR A 157 -12.91 17.62 6.03
C TYR A 157 -12.69 16.34 6.84
N PRO A 158 -13.72 15.52 7.06
CA PRO A 158 -13.56 14.20 7.65
C PRO A 158 -12.92 13.24 6.66
N PRO A 159 -12.05 12.29 7.09
CA PRO A 159 -11.55 11.23 6.20
C PRO A 159 -12.69 10.52 5.47
N ASP A 160 -12.48 10.16 4.20
CA ASP A 160 -13.50 9.39 3.46
C ASP A 160 -13.53 7.91 3.87
N ALA A 161 -12.40 7.39 4.31
CA ALA A 161 -12.19 6.11 4.95
C ALA A 161 -10.90 6.17 5.76
N VAL A 162 -10.58 5.13 6.53
CA VAL A 162 -9.28 4.94 7.20
C VAL A 162 -8.80 3.54 6.92
N VAL A 163 -7.52 3.37 6.53
CA VAL A 163 -6.88 2.05 6.48
C VAL A 163 -6.07 1.86 7.76
N VAL A 164 -6.31 0.78 8.51
CA VAL A 164 -5.45 0.33 9.60
C VAL A 164 -4.53 -0.77 9.11
N GLU A 165 -3.22 -0.54 9.24
CA GLU A 165 -2.20 -1.49 8.82
C GLU A 165 -1.57 -2.15 10.05
N GLY A 166 -1.65 -3.49 10.11
CA GLY A 166 -1.10 -4.30 11.18
C GLY A 166 0.37 -4.68 10.99
N PRO A 167 1.03 -5.25 12.04
CA PRO A 167 2.46 -5.54 12.05
C PRO A 167 2.89 -6.66 11.10
N ARG A 168 1.96 -7.41 10.53
CA ARG A 168 2.24 -8.48 9.54
C ARG A 168 2.28 -7.99 8.09
N ALA A 169 2.21 -6.68 7.89
CA ALA A 169 2.37 -6.07 6.58
C ALA A 169 3.78 -6.28 6.00
N GLY A 170 3.93 -6.05 4.71
CA GLY A 170 5.21 -5.99 4.01
C GLY A 170 5.71 -4.55 3.87
N GLY A 171 6.97 -4.38 3.53
CA GLY A 171 7.57 -3.06 3.40
C GLY A 171 7.90 -2.43 4.75
N HIS A 172 7.92 -1.11 4.78
CA HIS A 172 8.18 -0.35 6.00
C HIS A 172 7.01 -0.46 6.98
N LEU A 173 7.32 -0.75 8.24
CA LEU A 173 6.32 -1.01 9.27
C LEU A 173 6.22 0.18 10.23
N GLY A 174 5.00 0.61 10.53
CA GLY A 174 4.70 1.69 11.47
C GLY A 174 4.79 1.28 12.95
N PHE A 175 5.61 0.28 13.27
CA PHE A 175 5.78 -0.32 14.59
C PHE A 175 7.24 -0.34 14.99
N LYS A 176 7.52 -0.40 16.30
CA LYS A 176 8.86 -0.72 16.78
C LYS A 176 9.13 -2.22 16.60
N PRO A 177 10.40 -2.65 16.44
CA PRO A 177 10.72 -4.07 16.26
C PRO A 177 10.16 -4.97 17.36
N GLU A 178 10.19 -4.53 18.61
CA GLU A 178 9.68 -5.25 19.79
C GLU A 178 8.15 -5.46 19.77
N HIS A 179 7.41 -4.66 19.00
CA HIS A 179 5.95 -4.76 18.88
C HIS A 179 5.49 -5.75 17.81
N LEU A 180 6.38 -6.20 16.89
CA LEU A 180 5.98 -6.95 15.71
C LEU A 180 5.42 -8.35 16.03
N GLY A 181 5.84 -8.96 17.14
CA GLY A 181 5.34 -10.25 17.62
C GLY A 181 4.40 -10.14 18.82
N ASP A 182 4.13 -8.94 19.32
CA ASP A 182 3.31 -8.73 20.50
C ASP A 182 1.82 -8.80 20.17
N PRO A 183 1.03 -9.71 20.81
CA PRO A 183 -0.42 -9.80 20.60
C PRO A 183 -1.20 -8.50 20.89
N ALA A 184 -0.62 -7.58 21.69
CA ALA A 184 -1.21 -6.28 21.93
C ALA A 184 -1.34 -5.42 20.65
N TYR A 185 -0.51 -5.71 19.65
CA TYR A 185 -0.52 -5.04 18.34
C TYR A 185 -1.14 -5.90 17.22
N ALA A 186 -1.84 -6.99 17.56
CA ALA A 186 -2.55 -7.78 16.56
C ALA A 186 -3.54 -6.94 15.78
N LEU A 187 -3.68 -7.21 14.47
CA LEU A 187 -4.54 -6.43 13.56
C LEU A 187 -5.97 -6.31 14.08
N GLU A 188 -6.51 -7.37 14.69
CA GLU A 188 -7.87 -7.42 15.24
C GLU A 188 -8.06 -6.40 16.38
N ARG A 189 -7.06 -6.22 17.23
CA ARG A 189 -7.08 -5.21 18.31
C ARG A 189 -6.95 -3.81 17.76
N LEU A 190 -6.01 -3.60 16.83
CA LEU A 190 -5.82 -2.32 16.16
C LEU A 190 -7.08 -1.90 15.40
N LEU A 191 -7.77 -2.84 14.74
CA LEU A 191 -9.05 -2.60 14.07
C LEU A 191 -10.10 -2.11 15.07
N ALA A 192 -10.28 -2.80 16.19
CA ALA A 192 -11.25 -2.40 17.22
C ALA A 192 -10.93 -1.02 17.79
N GLU A 193 -9.64 -0.72 18.05
CA GLU A 193 -9.22 0.61 18.51
C GLU A 193 -9.53 1.71 17.48
N VAL A 194 -9.23 1.47 16.19
CA VAL A 194 -9.47 2.46 15.12
C VAL A 194 -10.97 2.67 14.92
N LEU A 195 -11.77 1.62 14.96
CA LEU A 195 -13.24 1.74 14.89
C LEU A 195 -13.77 2.64 16.01
N ALA A 196 -13.38 2.38 17.26
CA ALA A 196 -13.79 3.17 18.42
C ALA A 196 -13.34 4.65 18.34
N GLU A 197 -12.10 4.89 17.87
CA GLU A 197 -11.55 6.25 17.77
C GLU A 197 -12.15 7.05 16.59
N ILE A 198 -12.65 6.39 15.54
CA ILE A 198 -13.25 7.05 14.36
C ILE A 198 -14.75 7.31 14.51
N GLU A 199 -15.46 6.53 15.31
CA GLU A 199 -16.90 6.65 15.50
C GLU A 199 -17.37 8.07 15.88
N PRO A 200 -16.75 8.80 16.85
CA PRO A 200 -17.15 10.17 17.19
C PRO A 200 -17.00 11.15 16.02
N PHE A 201 -16.03 10.94 15.14
CA PHE A 201 -15.83 11.78 13.96
C PHE A 201 -16.86 11.49 12.87
N ALA A 202 -17.22 10.22 12.69
CA ALA A 202 -18.30 9.81 11.79
C ALA A 202 -19.65 10.41 12.23
N ALA A 203 -19.97 10.33 13.51
CA ALA A 203 -21.15 10.94 14.10
C ALA A 203 -21.18 12.47 13.88
N LYS A 204 -20.06 13.16 14.15
CA LYS A 204 -19.95 14.61 13.92
C LYS A 204 -20.06 14.99 12.45
N ALA A 205 -19.54 14.15 11.55
CA ALA A 205 -19.61 14.36 10.09
C ALA A 205 -20.99 14.03 9.50
N GLY A 206 -21.87 13.37 10.25
CA GLY A 206 -23.19 12.91 9.77
C GLY A 206 -23.11 11.84 8.68
N ARG A 207 -21.95 11.16 8.56
CA ARG A 207 -21.73 10.09 7.57
C ARG A 207 -20.74 9.03 8.08
N ALA A 208 -20.89 7.81 7.57
CA ALA A 208 -19.93 6.76 7.87
C ALA A 208 -18.50 7.11 7.40
N ILE A 209 -17.52 6.74 8.21
CA ILE A 209 -16.10 6.73 7.85
C ILE A 209 -15.65 5.26 7.93
N PRO A 210 -15.70 4.49 6.82
CA PRO A 210 -15.39 3.07 6.84
C PRO A 210 -13.92 2.84 7.22
N VAL A 211 -13.67 1.78 8.00
CA VAL A 211 -12.34 1.33 8.35
C VAL A 211 -12.01 0.08 7.54
N VAL A 212 -10.89 0.12 6.82
CA VAL A 212 -10.33 -0.98 6.04
C VAL A 212 -9.14 -1.53 6.78
N ALA A 213 -8.99 -2.85 6.84
CA ALA A 213 -7.87 -3.49 7.55
C ALA A 213 -6.88 -4.10 6.56
N GLY A 214 -5.58 -3.95 6.84
CA GLY A 214 -4.47 -4.52 6.05
C GLY A 214 -3.35 -5.08 6.92
N GLY A 215 -2.50 -5.93 6.34
CA GLY A 215 -1.37 -6.52 7.03
C GLY A 215 -1.66 -7.91 7.63
N GLY A 216 -1.20 -8.95 6.92
CA GLY A 216 -1.37 -10.35 7.31
C GLY A 216 -2.62 -11.03 6.76
N ILE A 217 -3.48 -10.33 6.03
CA ILE A 217 -4.65 -10.90 5.35
C ILE A 217 -4.18 -11.54 4.04
N TYR A 218 -4.47 -12.82 3.83
CA TYR A 218 -3.98 -13.58 2.69
C TYR A 218 -5.06 -14.41 1.99
N THR A 219 -6.04 -14.92 2.71
CA THR A 219 -7.12 -15.77 2.21
C THR A 219 -8.49 -15.10 2.28
N GLY A 220 -9.48 -15.64 1.56
CA GLY A 220 -10.87 -15.24 1.71
C GLY A 220 -11.43 -15.54 3.11
N ALA A 221 -10.93 -16.57 3.78
CA ALA A 221 -11.26 -16.84 5.18
C ALA A 221 -10.74 -15.75 6.13
N ASP A 222 -9.51 -15.26 5.91
CA ASP A 222 -9.01 -14.09 6.65
C ASP A 222 -9.87 -12.87 6.39
N MET A 223 -10.25 -12.64 5.13
CA MET A 223 -11.15 -11.56 4.75
C MET A 223 -12.49 -11.66 5.48
N HIS A 224 -13.12 -12.84 5.48
CA HIS A 224 -14.39 -13.07 6.20
C HIS A 224 -14.23 -12.73 7.68
N ARG A 225 -13.21 -13.27 8.36
CA ARG A 225 -12.95 -13.02 9.79
C ARG A 225 -12.79 -11.53 10.11
N ILE A 226 -12.07 -10.79 9.31
CA ILE A 226 -11.81 -9.36 9.51
C ILE A 226 -13.08 -8.52 9.26
N LEU A 227 -13.89 -8.86 8.27
CA LEU A 227 -15.17 -8.20 8.02
C LEU A 227 -16.15 -8.46 9.17
N GLN A 228 -16.17 -9.66 9.77
CA GLN A 228 -17.00 -9.96 10.96
C GLN A 228 -16.59 -9.14 12.20
N LEU A 229 -15.36 -8.66 12.27
CA LEU A 229 -14.86 -7.76 13.33
C LEU A 229 -15.20 -6.28 13.08
N GLY A 230 -15.96 -5.97 12.02
CA GLY A 230 -16.44 -4.63 11.72
C GLY A 230 -15.63 -3.85 10.70
N ALA A 231 -14.60 -4.44 10.08
CA ALA A 231 -13.96 -3.80 8.93
C ALA A 231 -14.94 -3.69 7.76
N ALA A 232 -14.90 -2.56 7.05
CA ALA A 232 -15.70 -2.36 5.84
C ALA A 232 -15.06 -3.01 4.60
N GLY A 233 -13.77 -3.32 4.66
CA GLY A 233 -13.01 -3.95 3.59
C GLY A 233 -11.63 -4.38 4.05
N VAL A 234 -10.87 -4.99 3.14
CA VAL A 234 -9.50 -5.45 3.38
C VAL A 234 -8.53 -4.82 2.37
N GLN A 235 -7.31 -4.51 2.82
CA GLN A 235 -6.21 -4.13 1.95
C GLN A 235 -5.19 -5.27 1.89
N MET A 236 -4.91 -5.74 0.68
CA MET A 236 -3.99 -6.85 0.43
C MET A 236 -2.95 -6.42 -0.62
N ALA A 237 -1.66 -6.63 -0.34
CA ALA A 237 -0.58 -6.31 -1.28
C ALA A 237 0.17 -7.58 -1.71
N THR A 238 0.75 -8.31 -0.77
CA THR A 238 1.58 -9.50 -1.01
C THR A 238 0.93 -10.52 -1.95
N ARG A 239 -0.37 -10.76 -1.78
CA ARG A 239 -1.13 -11.71 -2.59
C ARG A 239 -1.19 -11.32 -4.07
N PHE A 240 -1.18 -10.00 -4.36
CA PHE A 240 -1.23 -9.47 -5.72
C PHE A 240 0.14 -9.40 -6.41
N VAL A 241 1.26 -9.57 -5.69
CA VAL A 241 2.60 -9.61 -6.30
C VAL A 241 2.75 -10.80 -7.24
N THR A 242 2.24 -11.96 -6.86
CA THR A 242 2.30 -13.19 -7.66
C THR A 242 1.13 -13.30 -8.63
N THR A 243 0.82 -12.19 -9.31
CA THR A 243 -0.15 -12.17 -10.41
C THR A 243 0.53 -11.85 -11.74
N GLN A 244 -0.11 -12.27 -12.83
CA GLN A 244 0.38 -12.00 -14.19
C GLN A 244 0.46 -10.50 -14.46
N GLU A 245 -0.54 -9.76 -13.98
CA GLU A 245 -0.72 -8.32 -14.19
C GLU A 245 0.14 -7.44 -13.27
N CYS A 246 0.75 -8.00 -12.22
CA CYS A 246 1.74 -7.28 -11.42
C CYS A 246 2.88 -6.80 -12.32
N ASP A 247 3.21 -5.50 -12.22
CA ASP A 247 4.15 -4.83 -13.12
C ASP A 247 5.63 -5.11 -12.83
N ALA A 248 5.92 -5.94 -11.80
CA ALA A 248 7.28 -6.38 -11.50
C ALA A 248 7.75 -7.50 -12.44
N SER A 249 9.07 -7.63 -12.57
CA SER A 249 9.68 -8.68 -13.38
C SER A 249 9.35 -10.10 -12.90
N ALA A 250 9.45 -11.09 -13.80
CA ALA A 250 9.26 -12.49 -13.45
C ALA A 250 10.18 -12.95 -12.32
N SER A 251 11.47 -12.55 -12.34
CA SER A 251 12.42 -12.88 -11.28
C SER A 251 12.04 -12.31 -9.91
N PHE A 252 11.41 -11.13 -9.88
CA PHE A 252 10.88 -10.56 -8.64
C PHE A 252 9.73 -11.41 -8.08
N LYS A 253 8.76 -11.78 -8.92
CA LYS A 253 7.64 -12.64 -8.54
C LYS A 253 8.10 -14.02 -8.07
N ASP A 254 9.09 -14.59 -8.75
CA ASP A 254 9.71 -15.87 -8.45
C ASP A 254 10.35 -15.91 -7.05
N THR A 255 10.85 -14.75 -6.57
CA THR A 255 11.36 -14.63 -5.19
C THR A 255 10.27 -14.95 -4.15
N TYR A 256 9.01 -14.55 -4.40
CA TYR A 256 7.89 -14.89 -3.52
C TYR A 256 7.53 -16.37 -3.58
N ILE A 257 7.52 -16.95 -4.79
CA ILE A 257 7.18 -18.39 -4.99
C ILE A 257 8.18 -19.30 -4.29
N ARG A 258 9.45 -18.89 -4.20
CA ARG A 258 10.51 -19.68 -3.57
C ARG A 258 10.70 -19.38 -2.08
N ALA A 259 10.08 -18.32 -1.57
CA ALA A 259 10.25 -17.94 -0.18
C ALA A 259 9.70 -18.99 0.78
N THR A 260 10.44 -19.25 1.85
CA THR A 260 10.00 -20.04 3.00
C THR A 260 9.66 -19.12 4.18
N PRO A 261 9.00 -19.60 5.24
CA PRO A 261 8.77 -18.78 6.44
C PRO A 261 10.05 -18.21 7.03
N GLU A 262 11.16 -18.96 6.97
CA GLU A 262 12.47 -18.60 7.52
C GLU A 262 13.17 -17.50 6.70
N ASP A 263 12.74 -17.30 5.46
CA ASP A 263 13.26 -16.22 4.59
C ASP A 263 12.65 -14.84 4.90
N LEU A 264 11.57 -14.80 5.68
CA LEU A 264 10.91 -13.55 6.01
C LEU A 264 11.56 -12.90 7.24
N LEU A 265 12.29 -11.82 7.01
CA LEU A 265 13.04 -11.15 8.06
C LEU A 265 12.69 -9.66 8.18
N ILE A 266 13.00 -9.11 9.35
CA ILE A 266 12.89 -7.68 9.61
C ILE A 266 14.25 -7.03 9.43
N ILE A 267 14.33 -6.06 8.52
CA ILE A 267 15.53 -5.27 8.27
C ILE A 267 15.44 -3.90 8.93
N LYS A 268 16.59 -3.33 9.27
CA LYS A 268 16.72 -1.92 9.56
C LYS A 268 16.89 -1.16 8.25
N SER A 269 15.85 -0.47 7.83
CA SER A 269 15.89 0.27 6.57
C SER A 269 16.70 1.58 6.69
N PRO A 270 17.37 2.02 5.62
CA PRO A 270 18.05 3.33 5.56
C PRO A 270 17.15 4.54 5.88
N VAL A 271 15.84 4.40 5.81
CA VAL A 271 14.89 5.47 6.13
C VAL A 271 14.46 5.51 7.60
N GLY A 272 15.12 4.73 8.46
CA GLY A 272 14.92 4.76 9.91
C GLY A 272 13.75 3.93 10.43
N MET A 273 13.08 3.16 9.56
CA MET A 273 11.95 2.29 9.94
C MET A 273 12.33 0.82 9.82
N PRO A 274 11.77 -0.09 10.62
CA PRO A 274 11.87 -1.51 10.34
C PRO A 274 11.10 -1.83 9.05
N GLY A 275 11.57 -2.84 8.31
CA GLY A 275 10.89 -3.30 7.10
C GLY A 275 10.89 -4.82 7.01
N ARG A 276 9.77 -5.42 6.56
CA ARG A 276 9.73 -6.87 6.32
C ARG A 276 10.06 -7.18 4.88
N ALA A 277 11.05 -8.07 4.69
CA ALA A 277 11.60 -8.41 3.39
C ALA A 277 11.86 -9.91 3.26
N ILE A 278 12.02 -10.39 2.04
CA ILE A 278 12.48 -11.74 1.74
C ILE A 278 14.01 -11.75 1.76
N ARG A 279 14.58 -12.63 2.55
CA ARG A 279 16.03 -12.86 2.66
C ARG A 279 16.65 -13.18 1.31
N ASN A 280 17.79 -12.57 1.03
CA ASN A 280 18.61 -12.89 -0.12
C ASN A 280 20.06 -12.50 0.14
N ARG A 281 20.97 -12.85 -0.79
CA ARG A 281 22.38 -12.54 -0.67
C ARG A 281 22.68 -11.05 -0.47
N PHE A 282 21.91 -10.15 -1.10
CA PHE A 282 22.10 -8.70 -0.91
C PHE A 282 21.90 -8.30 0.56
N LEU A 283 20.84 -8.78 1.18
CA LEU A 283 20.54 -8.50 2.60
C LEU A 283 21.54 -9.17 3.54
N ASP A 284 22.01 -10.38 3.23
CA ASP A 284 23.05 -11.07 4.00
C ASP A 284 24.39 -10.31 3.93
N ASP A 285 24.77 -9.82 2.76
CA ASP A 285 25.97 -8.97 2.55
C ASP A 285 25.87 -7.67 3.37
N VAL A 286 24.71 -7.01 3.37
CA VAL A 286 24.47 -5.79 4.17
C VAL A 286 24.53 -6.10 5.67
N ALA A 287 23.92 -7.19 6.13
CA ALA A 287 23.95 -7.62 7.53
C ALA A 287 25.38 -7.96 8.01
N ALA A 288 26.24 -8.45 7.10
CA ALA A 288 27.66 -8.67 7.35
C ALA A 288 28.51 -7.37 7.31
N GLY A 289 27.88 -6.20 7.20
CA GLY A 289 28.55 -4.90 7.20
C GLY A 289 29.10 -4.43 5.85
N LYS A 290 28.76 -5.12 4.76
CA LYS A 290 29.20 -4.72 3.42
C LYS A 290 28.49 -3.44 2.97
N GLN A 291 29.29 -2.49 2.52
CA GLN A 291 28.79 -1.23 1.97
C GLN A 291 28.51 -1.39 0.46
N MET A 292 27.40 -0.81 0.02
CA MET A 292 27.02 -0.70 -1.39
C MET A 292 27.04 0.79 -1.78
N PRO A 293 28.20 1.34 -2.18
CA PRO A 293 28.36 2.77 -2.44
C PRO A 293 27.37 3.29 -3.47
N PHE A 294 26.85 4.49 -3.22
CA PHE A 294 25.94 5.19 -4.14
C PHE A 294 26.09 6.69 -4.01
N THR A 295 25.65 7.41 -5.03
CA THR A 295 25.46 8.85 -4.97
C THR A 295 23.97 9.15 -4.92
N CYS A 296 23.53 9.95 -3.93
CA CYS A 296 22.14 10.38 -3.83
C CYS A 296 21.93 11.72 -4.54
N PRO A 297 21.29 11.73 -5.73
CA PRO A 297 21.19 12.96 -6.52
C PRO A 297 20.06 13.89 -6.08
N TYR A 298 19.05 13.40 -5.36
CA TYR A 298 17.82 14.17 -5.12
C TYR A 298 17.11 13.90 -3.79
N HIS A 299 17.69 13.12 -2.87
CA HIS A 299 17.13 12.86 -1.54
C HIS A 299 15.60 12.58 -1.55
N CYS A 300 15.22 11.48 -2.21
CA CYS A 300 13.82 11.15 -2.54
C CYS A 300 12.91 10.88 -1.33
N ILE A 301 13.48 10.56 -0.16
CA ILE A 301 12.76 10.32 1.10
C ILE A 301 13.36 11.22 2.18
N VAL A 302 12.52 12.04 2.79
CA VAL A 302 12.91 13.08 3.77
C VAL A 302 13.67 12.50 4.98
N THR A 303 13.26 11.31 5.46
CA THR A 303 13.86 10.66 6.64
C THR A 303 15.10 9.82 6.30
N CYS A 304 15.54 9.76 5.04
CA CYS A 304 16.67 8.95 4.63
C CYS A 304 18.00 9.58 5.06
N ASP A 305 18.76 8.86 5.89
CA ASP A 305 20.14 9.22 6.22
C ASP A 305 21.09 8.67 5.14
N TYR A 306 21.02 9.26 3.94
CA TYR A 306 21.78 8.77 2.78
C TYR A 306 23.30 8.91 2.95
N MET A 307 23.77 9.77 3.85
CA MET A 307 25.20 9.96 4.10
C MET A 307 25.82 8.78 4.86
N ASN A 308 25.05 8.16 5.76
CA ASN A 308 25.50 7.06 6.61
C ASN A 308 24.87 5.72 6.25
N SER A 309 24.04 5.67 5.19
CA SER A 309 23.35 4.45 4.77
C SER A 309 24.27 3.48 4.05
N PRO A 310 24.20 2.16 4.33
CA PRO A 310 25.02 1.16 3.64
C PRO A 310 24.63 0.96 2.18
N TYR A 311 23.45 1.39 1.76
CA TYR A 311 22.93 1.31 0.39
C TYR A 311 21.79 2.31 0.15
N CYS A 312 21.53 2.63 -1.11
CA CYS A 312 20.34 3.40 -1.49
C CYS A 312 19.12 2.47 -1.57
N ILE A 313 18.13 2.68 -0.69
CA ILE A 313 16.90 1.87 -0.66
C ILE A 313 16.14 1.93 -1.99
N ALA A 314 16.03 3.11 -2.60
CA ALA A 314 15.34 3.27 -3.88
C ALA A 314 16.01 2.45 -4.99
N LEU A 315 17.34 2.54 -5.12
CA LEU A 315 18.10 1.76 -6.11
C LEU A 315 17.99 0.26 -5.87
N ALA A 316 18.09 -0.19 -4.60
CA ALA A 316 17.96 -1.60 -4.25
C ALA A 316 16.58 -2.16 -4.66
N LEU A 317 15.50 -1.43 -4.34
CA LEU A 317 14.14 -1.85 -4.68
C LEU A 317 13.89 -1.79 -6.21
N ILE A 318 14.39 -0.76 -6.90
CA ILE A 318 14.29 -0.63 -8.36
C ILE A 318 15.04 -1.79 -9.05
N ASN A 319 16.25 -2.13 -8.59
CA ASN A 319 17.00 -3.25 -9.14
C ASN A 319 16.26 -4.57 -8.96
N ALA A 320 15.72 -4.82 -7.77
CA ALA A 320 14.95 -6.02 -7.50
C ALA A 320 13.69 -6.10 -8.40
N GLN A 321 12.92 -5.02 -8.50
CA GLN A 321 11.74 -4.95 -9.36
C GLN A 321 12.06 -5.30 -10.83
N ARG A 322 13.25 -4.87 -11.31
CA ARG A 322 13.77 -5.19 -12.65
C ARG A 322 14.39 -6.59 -12.78
N GLY A 323 14.35 -7.41 -11.74
CA GLY A 323 14.91 -8.77 -11.72
C GLY A 323 16.39 -8.86 -11.38
N ARG A 324 17.03 -7.76 -11.01
CA ARG A 324 18.45 -7.72 -10.60
C ARG A 324 18.58 -7.99 -9.10
N MET A 325 18.14 -9.18 -8.65
CA MET A 325 18.04 -9.53 -7.24
C MET A 325 19.38 -9.53 -6.49
N GLN A 326 20.50 -9.66 -7.19
CA GLN A 326 21.85 -9.54 -6.60
C GLN A 326 22.21 -8.09 -6.19
N HIS A 327 21.46 -7.09 -6.66
CA HIS A 327 21.66 -5.67 -6.37
C HIS A 327 20.50 -5.04 -5.60
N GLY A 328 19.62 -5.86 -5.02
CA GLY A 328 18.48 -5.40 -4.27
C GLY A 328 17.70 -6.54 -3.63
N PHE A 329 16.54 -6.22 -3.07
CA PHE A 329 15.69 -7.16 -2.36
C PHE A 329 14.21 -6.83 -2.53
N ALA A 330 13.34 -7.80 -2.25
CA ALA A 330 11.90 -7.64 -2.26
C ALA A 330 11.37 -7.42 -0.84
N PHE A 331 10.58 -6.37 -0.63
CA PHE A 331 9.71 -6.29 0.54
C PHE A 331 8.55 -7.26 0.40
N ALA A 332 8.11 -7.89 1.50
CA ALA A 332 7.01 -8.84 1.50
C ALA A 332 6.28 -8.86 2.84
N GLY A 333 4.99 -9.15 2.84
CA GLY A 333 4.23 -9.44 4.05
C GLY A 333 4.58 -10.80 4.65
N GLU A 334 4.20 -11.04 5.90
CA GLU A 334 4.51 -12.26 6.64
C GLU A 334 4.02 -13.55 5.94
N ASN A 335 2.95 -13.47 5.16
CA ASN A 335 2.36 -14.58 4.43
C ASN A 335 2.92 -14.78 3.02
N ALA A 336 4.03 -14.14 2.62
CA ALA A 336 4.56 -14.24 1.26
C ALA A 336 4.96 -15.67 0.89
N HIS A 337 5.49 -16.44 1.84
CA HIS A 337 5.86 -17.85 1.69
C HIS A 337 4.70 -18.78 1.28
N ARG A 338 3.46 -18.31 1.37
CA ARG A 338 2.27 -19.10 0.98
C ARG A 338 1.96 -19.03 -0.51
N ALA A 339 2.65 -18.17 -1.26
CA ALA A 339 2.51 -18.08 -2.71
C ALA A 339 3.22 -19.27 -3.38
N THR A 340 2.49 -20.06 -4.16
CA THR A 340 3.02 -21.27 -4.81
C THR A 340 3.02 -21.16 -6.34
N GLU A 341 2.31 -20.18 -6.90
CA GLU A 341 2.14 -20.02 -8.33
C GLU A 341 1.82 -18.57 -8.71
N ILE A 342 1.94 -18.24 -9.98
CA ILE A 342 1.55 -16.96 -10.56
C ILE A 342 0.18 -17.14 -11.23
N LEU A 343 -0.84 -16.49 -10.66
CA LEU A 343 -2.23 -16.52 -11.15
C LEU A 343 -2.55 -15.26 -11.97
N SER A 344 -3.67 -15.25 -12.70
CA SER A 344 -4.28 -13.98 -13.11
C SER A 344 -4.95 -13.29 -11.91
N VAL A 345 -5.12 -11.97 -11.95
CA VAL A 345 -5.91 -11.26 -10.93
C VAL A 345 -7.32 -11.81 -10.86
N LYS A 346 -7.91 -12.18 -11.99
CA LYS A 346 -9.23 -12.78 -12.07
C LYS A 346 -9.31 -14.11 -11.28
N ASP A 347 -8.35 -15.02 -11.49
CA ASP A 347 -8.32 -16.32 -10.82
C ASP A 347 -8.03 -16.14 -9.33
N LEU A 348 -7.16 -15.20 -8.97
CA LEU A 348 -6.90 -14.85 -7.59
C LEU A 348 -8.18 -14.35 -6.88
N VAL A 349 -8.91 -13.43 -7.50
CA VAL A 349 -10.16 -12.90 -6.94
C VAL A 349 -11.21 -14.00 -6.82
N ALA A 350 -11.33 -14.89 -7.81
CA ALA A 350 -12.23 -16.04 -7.75
C ALA A 350 -11.87 -16.94 -6.55
N THR A 351 -10.60 -17.27 -6.38
CA THR A 351 -10.10 -18.06 -5.23
C THR A 351 -10.46 -17.40 -3.89
N LEU A 352 -10.22 -16.10 -3.75
CA LEU A 352 -10.55 -15.37 -2.51
C LEU A 352 -12.05 -15.39 -2.22
N LEU A 353 -12.90 -15.30 -3.24
CA LEU A 353 -14.34 -15.37 -3.07
C LEU A 353 -14.83 -16.78 -2.69
N ASP A 354 -14.22 -17.82 -3.24
CA ASP A 354 -14.57 -19.21 -2.88
C ASP A 354 -14.15 -19.52 -1.44
N GLU A 355 -12.94 -19.12 -1.04
CA GLU A 355 -12.46 -19.23 0.34
C GLU A 355 -13.35 -18.43 1.32
N TYR A 356 -13.79 -17.23 0.93
CA TYR A 356 -14.70 -16.41 1.72
C TYR A 356 -16.06 -17.13 1.92
N ARG A 357 -16.64 -17.66 0.84
CA ARG A 357 -17.92 -18.39 0.91
C ARG A 357 -17.82 -19.63 1.80
N ALA A 358 -16.72 -20.36 1.70
CA ALA A 358 -16.46 -21.54 2.53
C ALA A 358 -16.36 -21.16 4.02
N ALA A 359 -15.73 -20.06 4.36
CA ALA A 359 -15.63 -19.56 5.74
C ALA A 359 -16.94 -18.99 6.29
N ALA A 360 -17.84 -18.51 5.40
CA ALA A 360 -19.14 -17.97 5.76
C ALA A 360 -20.25 -19.04 5.85
N ALA A 361 -19.96 -20.28 5.46
CA ALA A 361 -20.90 -21.41 5.50
C ALA A 361 -21.10 -21.93 6.91
#